data_a4f2f23bb54d61b82c6ab54d83eea2ee
#
_entry.id   a4f2f23bb54d61b82c6ab54d83eea2ee
#
_cell.length_a   1.000
_cell.length_b   1.000
_cell.length_c   1.000
_cell.angle_alpha   90.00
_cell.angle_beta   90.00
_cell.angle_gamma   90.00
#
_symmetry.space_group_name_H-M   'P 1'
#
loop_
_entity.id
_entity.type
_entity.pdbx_description
1 polymer ?
#
loop_
_entity_poly.entity_id
_entity_poly.type
_entity_poly.pdbx_seq_one_letter_code
_entity_poly.pdbx_strand_id
1 'polypeptide(L)'
;IYIGIPFCPTRCSYCSFPSGIVPLEEELQQKFLNFIEQDMLTVVQLLSMYSLNVTAVYIGGGTPTSLSETAFARLIALTARHLLLPGVREFTVEAGRPDCFSAEKLKVMEACGVNRISVNPQTLHDKTLKAIGRSHTVQDFYRSYDLVRHSGIKTVNTDLIIGLPGETADDVRASLDGIRAL
;
A
#
# COMPACT_ATOMS: atom_id res chain seq x y z
N ILE A 1 2.86 14.58 2.76
CA ILE A 1 3.47 14.20 1.47
C ILE A 1 2.84 12.90 1.00
N TYR A 2 2.49 12.83 -0.28
CA TYR A 2 2.01 11.62 -0.93
C TYR A 2 3.00 11.18 -2.01
N ILE A 3 3.34 9.88 -1.99
CA ILE A 3 4.21 9.24 -2.99
C ILE A 3 3.36 8.24 -3.75
N GLY A 4 3.09 8.50 -5.03
CA GLY A 4 2.28 7.65 -5.89
C GLY A 4 3.12 6.63 -6.64
N ILE A 5 2.89 5.35 -6.42
CA ILE A 5 3.51 4.24 -7.18
C ILE A 5 2.52 3.81 -8.28
N PRO A 6 2.84 4.03 -9.57
CA PRO A 6 1.89 3.82 -10.65
C PRO A 6 1.88 2.36 -11.16
N PHE A 7 2.17 1.39 -10.28
CA PHE A 7 2.27 -0.01 -10.65
C PHE A 7 1.31 -0.89 -9.87
N CYS A 8 0.73 -1.87 -10.57
CA CYS A 8 -0.10 -2.93 -9.99
C CYS A 8 0.28 -4.29 -10.59
N PRO A 9 0.05 -5.41 -9.88
CA PRO A 9 0.27 -6.74 -10.44
C PRO A 9 -0.77 -7.09 -11.52
N THR A 10 -2.01 -6.62 -11.35
CA THR A 10 -3.13 -6.77 -12.31
C THR A 10 -4.00 -5.52 -12.26
N ARG A 11 -4.81 -5.30 -13.30
CA ARG A 11 -5.75 -4.18 -13.36
C ARG A 11 -7.11 -4.61 -12.81
N CYS A 12 -7.59 -3.93 -11.77
CA CYS A 12 -8.93 -4.14 -11.23
C CYS A 12 -9.98 -3.41 -12.08
N SER A 13 -11.13 -4.04 -12.32
CA SER A 13 -12.17 -3.51 -13.22
C SER A 13 -12.82 -2.20 -12.73
N TYR A 14 -12.82 -1.96 -11.42
CA TYR A 14 -13.40 -0.77 -10.80
C TYR A 14 -12.41 0.41 -10.65
N CYS A 15 -11.11 0.16 -10.88
CA CYS A 15 -10.08 1.13 -10.52
C CYS A 15 -9.88 2.19 -11.62
N SER A 16 -9.98 3.46 -11.24
CA SER A 16 -9.71 4.62 -12.09
C SER A 16 -8.32 5.23 -11.93
N PHE A 17 -7.49 4.69 -11.03
CA PHE A 17 -6.12 5.16 -10.87
C PHE A 17 -5.30 4.94 -12.15
N PRO A 18 -4.44 5.90 -12.51
CA PRO A 18 -3.49 5.74 -13.61
C PRO A 18 -2.40 4.73 -13.19
N SER A 19 -2.66 3.44 -13.41
CA SER A 19 -1.74 2.38 -13.06
C SER A 19 -1.41 1.51 -14.26
N GLY A 20 -0.11 1.18 -14.39
CA GLY A 20 0.42 0.18 -15.32
C GLY A 20 0.71 -1.14 -14.61
N ILE A 21 0.98 -2.18 -15.40
CA ILE A 21 1.51 -3.44 -14.84
C ILE A 21 2.95 -3.21 -14.37
N VAL A 22 3.27 -3.73 -13.20
CA VAL A 22 4.63 -3.60 -12.65
C VAL A 22 5.65 -4.23 -13.61
N PRO A 23 6.74 -3.53 -13.96
CA PRO A 23 7.82 -4.10 -14.75
C PRO A 23 8.44 -5.31 -14.03
N LEU A 24 8.67 -6.40 -14.75
CA LEU A 24 9.34 -7.58 -14.20
C LEU A 24 10.86 -7.36 -14.09
N GLU A 25 11.41 -6.50 -14.95
CA GLU A 25 12.84 -6.16 -14.96
C GLU A 25 13.18 -5.27 -13.77
N GLU A 26 14.00 -5.79 -12.88
CA GLU A 26 14.47 -5.07 -11.68
C GLU A 26 15.12 -3.74 -12.03
N GLU A 27 15.87 -3.67 -13.14
CA GLU A 27 16.52 -2.45 -13.61
C GLU A 27 15.54 -1.30 -13.87
N LEU A 28 14.37 -1.62 -14.46
CA LEU A 28 13.33 -0.61 -14.72
C LEU A 28 12.72 -0.09 -13.42
N GLN A 29 12.50 -0.97 -12.45
CA GLN A 29 12.04 -0.57 -11.12
C GLN A 29 13.06 0.33 -10.42
N GLN A 30 14.34 -0.03 -10.47
CA GLN A 30 15.41 0.78 -9.90
C GLN A 30 15.56 2.13 -10.60
N LYS A 31 15.41 2.19 -11.92
CA LYS A 31 15.42 3.44 -12.68
C LYS A 31 14.25 4.34 -12.29
N PHE A 32 13.06 3.79 -12.11
CA PHE A 32 11.90 4.52 -11.60
C PHE A 32 12.19 5.11 -10.20
N LEU A 33 12.80 4.34 -9.30
CA LEU A 33 13.15 4.81 -7.96
C LEU A 33 14.22 5.91 -7.97
N ASN A 34 15.10 5.96 -8.98
CA ASN A 34 16.02 7.09 -9.15
C ASN A 34 15.26 8.41 -9.38
N PHE A 35 14.19 8.40 -10.20
CA PHE A 35 13.36 9.58 -10.41
C PHE A 35 12.59 9.96 -9.14
N ILE A 36 12.02 8.98 -8.43
CA ILE A 36 11.33 9.22 -7.16
C ILE A 36 12.29 9.85 -6.13
N GLU A 37 13.54 9.40 -6.06
CA GLU A 37 14.56 9.99 -5.17
C GLU A 37 14.85 11.45 -5.53
N GLN A 38 14.97 11.78 -6.81
CA GLN A 38 15.16 13.18 -7.27
C GLN A 38 13.96 14.06 -6.91
N ASP A 39 12.74 13.54 -7.06
CA ASP A 39 11.52 14.24 -6.65
C ASP A 39 11.50 14.47 -5.14
N MET A 40 11.87 13.47 -4.33
CA MET A 40 11.98 13.62 -2.87
C MET A 40 12.96 14.73 -2.49
N LEU A 41 14.14 14.77 -3.12
CA LEU A 41 15.15 15.82 -2.87
C LEU A 41 14.61 17.21 -3.24
N THR A 42 13.90 17.33 -4.36
CA THR A 42 13.24 18.58 -4.76
C THR A 42 12.19 19.01 -3.75
N VAL A 43 11.36 18.07 -3.29
CA VAL A 43 10.35 18.35 -2.27
C VAL A 43 10.98 18.83 -0.97
N VAL A 44 12.08 18.23 -0.52
CA VAL A 44 12.81 18.67 0.69
C VAL A 44 13.31 20.11 0.54
N GLN A 45 13.84 20.48 -0.63
CA GLN A 45 14.26 21.86 -0.90
C GLN A 45 13.08 22.84 -0.84
N LEU A 46 11.93 22.48 -1.44
CA LEU A 46 10.72 23.31 -1.41
C LEU A 46 10.18 23.46 0.02
N LEU A 47 10.15 22.38 0.80
CA LEU A 47 9.73 22.44 2.22
C LEU A 47 10.59 23.42 3.02
N SER A 48 11.91 23.40 2.82
CA SER A 48 12.85 24.32 3.46
C SER A 48 12.62 25.76 2.98
N MET A 49 12.50 25.96 1.68
CA MET A 49 12.31 27.29 1.06
C MET A 49 11.05 27.98 1.56
N TYR A 50 9.97 27.24 1.72
CA TYR A 50 8.67 27.78 2.15
C TYR A 50 8.37 27.58 3.63
N SER A 51 9.34 27.10 4.42
CA SER A 51 9.18 26.82 5.87
C SER A 51 7.96 25.96 6.19
N LEU A 52 7.72 24.92 5.36
CA LEU A 52 6.58 24.00 5.52
C LEU A 52 6.94 22.83 6.43
N ASN A 53 6.01 22.48 7.30
CA ASN A 53 6.14 21.33 8.18
C ASN A 53 5.36 20.12 7.63
N VAL A 54 6.00 18.95 7.66
CA VAL A 54 5.38 17.67 7.26
C VAL A 54 4.90 16.94 8.50
N THR A 55 3.62 16.54 8.52
CA THR A 55 3.03 15.77 9.61
C THR A 55 2.74 14.32 9.24
N ALA A 56 2.60 14.04 7.95
CA ALA A 56 2.34 12.69 7.44
C ALA A 56 3.05 12.44 6.12
N VAL A 57 3.53 11.21 5.95
CA VAL A 57 4.07 10.66 4.71
C VAL A 57 3.26 9.44 4.34
N TYR A 58 2.82 9.35 3.08
CA TYR A 58 1.94 8.31 2.59
C TYR A 58 2.46 7.74 1.26
N ILE A 59 2.73 6.46 1.21
CA ILE A 59 3.08 5.73 -0.02
C ILE A 59 1.86 4.95 -0.48
N GLY A 60 1.33 5.30 -1.64
CA GLY A 60 0.12 4.70 -2.18
C GLY A 60 0.09 4.70 -3.70
N GLY A 61 -1.11 4.73 -4.28
CA GLY A 61 -1.34 4.78 -5.72
C GLY A 61 -1.87 3.48 -6.29
N GLY A 62 -1.11 2.79 -7.13
CA GLY A 62 -1.44 1.46 -7.61
C GLY A 62 -1.29 0.43 -6.50
N THR A 63 -0.11 -0.15 -6.38
CA THR A 63 0.21 -1.13 -5.33
C THR A 63 1.71 -1.04 -5.01
N PRO A 64 2.12 -0.27 -4.01
CA PRO A 64 3.53 -0.14 -3.64
C PRO A 64 4.22 -1.49 -3.40
N THR A 65 3.51 -2.42 -2.77
CA THR A 65 4.01 -3.77 -2.49
C THR A 65 4.11 -4.67 -3.72
N SER A 66 3.70 -4.23 -4.92
CA SER A 66 3.93 -4.97 -6.16
C SER A 66 5.38 -4.89 -6.67
N LEU A 67 6.16 -3.94 -6.18
CA LEU A 67 7.59 -3.88 -6.47
C LEU A 67 8.32 -5.12 -5.94
N SER A 68 9.45 -5.45 -6.54
CA SER A 68 10.34 -6.51 -6.05
C SER A 68 10.74 -6.25 -4.59
N GLU A 69 11.23 -7.28 -3.89
CA GLU A 69 11.71 -7.12 -2.50
C GLU A 69 12.80 -6.03 -2.40
N THR A 70 13.74 -6.03 -3.34
CA THR A 70 14.86 -5.08 -3.38
C THR A 70 14.37 -3.66 -3.68
N ALA A 71 13.53 -3.49 -4.70
CA ALA A 71 12.99 -2.18 -5.08
C ALA A 71 12.07 -1.62 -3.98
N PHE A 72 11.23 -2.46 -3.37
CA PHE A 72 10.38 -2.06 -2.25
C PHE A 72 11.22 -1.62 -1.04
N ALA A 73 12.22 -2.41 -0.66
CA ALA A 73 13.11 -2.06 0.45
C ALA A 73 13.82 -0.72 0.21
N ARG A 74 14.29 -0.49 -1.02
CA ARG A 74 14.89 0.79 -1.41
C ARG A 74 13.89 1.94 -1.31
N LEU A 75 12.66 1.80 -1.82
CA LEU A 75 11.61 2.81 -1.73
C LEU A 75 11.36 3.25 -0.29
N ILE A 76 11.18 2.27 0.61
CA ILE A 76 10.92 2.54 2.02
C ILE A 76 12.12 3.23 2.69
N ALA A 77 13.34 2.75 2.43
CA ALA A 77 14.56 3.35 2.97
C ALA A 77 14.80 4.78 2.47
N LEU A 78 14.59 5.06 1.19
CA LEU A 78 14.69 6.42 0.62
C LEU A 78 13.66 7.36 1.25
N THR A 79 12.42 6.89 1.39
CA THR A 79 11.35 7.67 2.03
C THR A 79 11.69 7.98 3.48
N ALA A 80 12.12 6.99 4.24
CA ALA A 80 12.53 7.18 5.64
C ALA A 80 13.69 8.16 5.75
N ARG A 81 14.70 8.03 4.88
CA ARG A 81 15.89 8.87 4.89
C ARG A 81 15.61 10.34 4.56
N HIS A 82 14.75 10.61 3.58
CA HIS A 82 14.57 11.96 3.04
C HIS A 82 13.35 12.68 3.60
N LEU A 83 12.30 11.95 3.97
CA LEU A 83 10.98 12.53 4.25
C LEU A 83 10.48 12.33 5.69
N LEU A 84 11.10 11.45 6.49
CA LEU A 84 10.75 11.37 7.92
C LEU A 84 11.44 12.50 8.71
N LEU A 85 11.02 13.73 8.38
CA LEU A 85 11.51 14.94 9.01
C LEU A 85 10.94 15.10 10.42
N PRO A 86 11.58 15.93 11.29
CA PRO A 86 11.01 16.29 12.58
C PRO A 86 9.58 16.81 12.42
N GLY A 87 8.64 16.26 13.18
CA GLY A 87 7.21 16.60 13.10
C GLY A 87 6.35 15.58 12.35
N VAL A 88 6.92 14.64 11.59
CA VAL A 88 6.17 13.54 10.97
C VAL A 88 5.66 12.61 12.08
N ARG A 89 4.33 12.43 12.11
CA ARG A 89 3.63 11.58 13.09
C ARG A 89 3.10 10.29 12.47
N GLU A 90 2.86 10.31 11.16
CA GLU A 90 2.31 9.18 10.43
C GLU A 90 3.18 8.88 9.21
N PHE A 91 3.61 7.63 9.10
CA PHE A 91 4.20 7.05 7.91
C PHE A 91 3.37 5.85 7.49
N THR A 92 2.58 6.04 6.44
CA THR A 92 1.62 5.06 5.92
C THR A 92 2.14 4.41 4.66
N VAL A 93 1.93 3.10 4.54
CA VAL A 93 2.16 2.34 3.30
C VAL A 93 0.91 1.57 2.93
N GLU A 94 0.48 1.69 1.68
CA GLU A 94 -0.57 0.83 1.11
C GLU A 94 0.00 -0.54 0.73
N ALA A 95 -0.40 -1.57 1.48
CA ALA A 95 -0.28 -2.98 1.11
C ALA A 95 -1.65 -3.50 0.63
N GLY A 96 -2.28 -2.73 -0.24
CA GLY A 96 -3.67 -2.91 -0.66
C GLY A 96 -3.97 -4.20 -1.46
N ARG A 97 -2.95 -5.02 -1.70
CA ARG A 97 -3.03 -6.32 -2.39
C ARG A 97 -2.38 -7.40 -1.51
N PRO A 98 -3.17 -8.23 -0.84
CA PRO A 98 -2.65 -9.34 -0.01
C PRO A 98 -1.73 -10.31 -0.76
N ASP A 99 -1.96 -10.51 -2.05
CA ASP A 99 -1.13 -11.34 -2.93
C ASP A 99 0.27 -10.76 -3.25
N CYS A 100 0.54 -9.51 -2.89
CA CYS A 100 1.85 -8.85 -3.08
C CYS A 100 2.57 -8.56 -1.76
N PHE A 101 2.03 -9.04 -0.65
CA PHE A 101 2.53 -8.77 0.68
C PHE A 101 3.37 -9.94 1.20
N SER A 102 4.57 -9.64 1.72
CA SER A 102 5.48 -10.64 2.30
C SER A 102 5.93 -10.25 3.70
N ALA A 103 6.40 -11.23 4.47
CA ALA A 103 6.99 -11.00 5.78
C ALA A 103 8.27 -10.15 5.68
N GLU A 104 9.03 -10.30 4.60
CA GLU A 104 10.25 -9.54 4.32
C GLU A 104 9.93 -8.06 4.12
N LYS A 105 8.91 -7.74 3.31
CA LYS A 105 8.44 -6.37 3.13
C LYS A 105 7.94 -5.76 4.43
N LEU A 106 7.24 -6.54 5.26
CA LEU A 106 6.78 -6.09 6.56
C LEU A 106 7.95 -5.72 7.49
N LYS A 107 8.99 -6.56 7.58
CA LYS A 107 10.19 -6.28 8.36
C LYS A 107 10.88 -4.98 7.94
N VAL A 108 10.95 -4.73 6.61
CA VAL A 108 11.53 -3.48 6.09
C VAL A 108 10.68 -2.27 6.51
N MET A 109 9.35 -2.38 6.43
CA MET A 109 8.46 -1.31 6.88
C MET A 109 8.64 -1.00 8.37
N GLU A 110 8.70 -2.03 9.22
CA GLU A 110 8.94 -1.86 10.67
C GLU A 110 10.29 -1.19 10.95
N ALA A 111 11.37 -1.71 10.34
CA ALA A 111 12.71 -1.18 10.53
C ALA A 111 12.86 0.29 10.11
N CYS A 112 12.07 0.75 9.14
CA CYS A 112 12.08 2.11 8.63
C CYS A 112 11.03 3.04 9.27
N GLY A 113 10.30 2.58 10.29
CA GLY A 113 9.38 3.43 11.06
C GLY A 113 7.98 3.61 10.46
N VAL A 114 7.55 2.75 9.55
CA VAL A 114 6.15 2.70 9.12
C VAL A 114 5.28 2.38 10.34
N ASN A 115 4.29 3.23 10.62
CA ASN A 115 3.42 3.08 11.79
C ASN A 115 1.93 2.88 11.44
N ARG A 116 1.59 2.96 10.14
CA ARG A 116 0.27 2.66 9.60
C ARG A 116 0.39 1.88 8.29
N ILE A 117 -0.45 0.89 8.09
CA ILE A 117 -0.52 0.07 6.87
C ILE A 117 -1.97 -0.12 6.44
N SER A 118 -2.23 -0.13 5.13
CA SER A 118 -3.54 -0.50 4.59
C SER A 118 -3.48 -1.90 4.00
N VAL A 119 -4.32 -2.81 4.50
CA VAL A 119 -4.51 -4.16 3.95
C VAL A 119 -5.96 -4.28 3.50
N ASN A 120 -6.20 -4.23 2.19
CA ASN A 120 -7.53 -4.00 1.65
C ASN A 120 -8.11 -5.24 0.96
N PRO A 121 -9.10 -5.93 1.56
CA PRO A 121 -9.80 -7.04 0.92
C PRO A 121 -10.73 -6.55 -0.19
N GLN A 122 -11.29 -5.35 -0.06
CA GLN A 122 -12.37 -4.76 -0.88
C GLN A 122 -13.74 -5.43 -0.67
N THR A 123 -13.78 -6.73 -0.50
CA THR A 123 -14.91 -7.58 -0.11
C THR A 123 -14.40 -8.86 0.54
N LEU A 124 -15.24 -9.53 1.31
CA LEU A 124 -14.96 -10.85 1.87
C LEU A 124 -15.69 -11.98 1.10
N HIS A 125 -15.80 -11.81 -0.22
CA HIS A 125 -16.41 -12.81 -1.12
C HIS A 125 -15.49 -13.14 -2.29
N ASP A 126 -14.91 -14.35 -2.32
CA ASP A 126 -13.97 -14.79 -3.35
C ASP A 126 -14.53 -14.70 -4.77
N LYS A 127 -15.83 -14.97 -4.94
CA LYS A 127 -16.53 -14.84 -6.23
C LYS A 127 -16.46 -13.40 -6.74
N THR A 128 -16.69 -12.43 -5.86
CA THR A 128 -16.66 -11.00 -6.19
C THR A 128 -15.22 -10.54 -6.45
N LEU A 129 -14.25 -10.97 -5.62
CA LEU A 129 -12.83 -10.68 -5.83
C LEU A 129 -12.40 -11.09 -7.23
N LYS A 130 -12.74 -12.30 -7.65
CA LYS A 130 -12.46 -12.81 -9.01
C LYS A 130 -13.15 -11.96 -10.08
N ALA A 131 -14.42 -11.57 -9.88
CA ALA A 131 -15.18 -10.78 -10.84
C ALA A 131 -14.60 -9.37 -11.04
N ILE A 132 -13.99 -8.78 -10.02
CA ILE A 132 -13.36 -7.46 -10.09
C ILE A 132 -11.86 -7.49 -10.47
N GLY A 133 -11.33 -8.65 -10.86
CA GLY A 133 -9.93 -8.80 -11.31
C GLY A 133 -8.89 -8.82 -10.19
N ARG A 134 -9.30 -9.25 -8.98
CA ARG A 134 -8.38 -9.51 -7.88
C ARG A 134 -7.90 -10.96 -7.88
N SER A 135 -6.59 -11.16 -7.68
CA SER A 135 -5.97 -12.50 -7.67
C SER A 135 -5.98 -13.14 -6.28
N HIS A 136 -6.01 -12.32 -5.22
CA HIS A 136 -6.03 -12.83 -3.86
C HIS A 136 -7.40 -13.38 -3.46
N THR A 137 -7.39 -14.26 -2.47
CA THR A 137 -8.58 -14.81 -1.82
C THR A 137 -8.86 -14.10 -0.47
N VAL A 138 -10.04 -14.30 0.06
CA VAL A 138 -10.40 -13.87 1.42
C VAL A 138 -9.42 -14.45 2.45
N GLN A 139 -8.97 -15.69 2.26
CA GLN A 139 -7.98 -16.32 3.15
C GLN A 139 -6.62 -15.63 3.08
N ASP A 140 -6.19 -15.14 1.92
CA ASP A 140 -4.94 -14.39 1.78
C ASP A 140 -5.02 -13.04 2.51
N PHE A 141 -6.19 -12.40 2.47
CA PHE A 141 -6.43 -11.20 3.27
C PHE A 141 -6.27 -11.47 4.78
N TYR A 142 -6.91 -12.51 5.30
CA TYR A 142 -6.79 -12.84 6.73
C TYR A 142 -5.35 -13.16 7.11
N ARG A 143 -4.61 -13.91 6.29
CA ARG A 143 -3.19 -14.19 6.54
C ARG A 143 -2.34 -12.91 6.57
N SER A 144 -2.55 -12.01 5.61
CA SER A 144 -1.81 -10.74 5.56
C SER A 144 -2.16 -9.83 6.73
N TYR A 145 -3.44 -9.76 7.10
CA TYR A 145 -3.90 -9.03 8.27
C TYR A 145 -3.27 -9.57 9.56
N ASP A 146 -3.26 -10.87 9.71
CA ASP A 146 -2.69 -11.56 10.88
C ASP A 146 -1.18 -11.32 11.01
N LEU A 147 -0.44 -11.37 9.88
CA LEU A 147 0.97 -11.00 9.85
C LEU A 147 1.20 -9.57 10.36
N VAL A 148 0.38 -8.62 9.91
CA VAL A 148 0.50 -7.22 10.37
C VAL A 148 0.14 -7.09 11.84
N ARG A 149 -0.89 -7.77 12.32
CA ARG A 149 -1.30 -7.73 13.74
C ARG A 149 -0.24 -8.27 14.70
N HIS A 150 0.63 -9.18 14.22
CA HIS A 150 1.77 -9.70 14.99
C HIS A 150 3.06 -8.88 14.81
N SER A 151 3.00 -7.80 14.03
CA SER A 151 4.12 -6.88 13.81
C SER A 151 4.13 -5.71 14.79
N GLY A 152 5.18 -4.88 14.73
CA GLY A 152 5.26 -3.62 15.48
C GLY A 152 4.44 -2.47 14.90
N ILE A 153 3.76 -2.64 13.75
CA ILE A 153 2.94 -1.60 13.12
C ILE A 153 1.61 -1.48 13.86
N LYS A 154 1.36 -0.31 14.45
CA LYS A 154 0.26 -0.11 15.41
C LYS A 154 -1.10 0.09 14.74
N THR A 155 -1.14 0.71 13.57
CA THR A 155 -2.40 1.07 12.92
C THR A 155 -2.58 0.30 11.63
N VAL A 156 -3.67 -0.46 11.56
CA VAL A 156 -4.08 -1.18 10.35
C VAL A 156 -5.35 -0.54 9.81
N ASN A 157 -5.33 -0.16 8.53
CA ASN A 157 -6.50 0.30 7.80
C ASN A 157 -6.99 -0.81 6.88
N THR A 158 -8.30 -0.91 6.72
CA THR A 158 -8.93 -1.91 5.86
C THR A 158 -10.09 -1.28 5.12
N ASP A 159 -10.07 -1.34 3.78
CA ASP A 159 -11.09 -0.76 2.94
C ASP A 159 -12.01 -1.83 2.35
N LEU A 160 -13.31 -1.53 2.35
CA LEU A 160 -14.35 -2.26 1.63
C LEU A 160 -14.97 -1.37 0.56
N ILE A 161 -15.40 -1.98 -0.55
CA ILE A 161 -16.15 -1.28 -1.61
C ILE A 161 -17.59 -1.75 -1.56
N ILE A 162 -18.52 -0.79 -1.49
CA ILE A 162 -19.96 -1.05 -1.54
C ILE A 162 -20.44 -0.95 -2.98
N GLY A 163 -21.30 -1.90 -3.40
CA GLY A 163 -21.89 -1.89 -4.74
C GLY A 163 -21.04 -2.59 -5.80
N LEU A 164 -20.20 -3.53 -5.40
CA LEU A 164 -19.46 -4.38 -6.34
C LEU A 164 -20.41 -5.28 -7.16
N PRO A 165 -20.03 -5.63 -8.41
CA PRO A 165 -20.89 -6.43 -9.28
C PRO A 165 -21.27 -7.78 -8.65
N GLY A 166 -22.58 -8.04 -8.60
CA GLY A 166 -23.15 -9.28 -8.09
C GLY A 166 -23.25 -9.39 -6.57
N GLU A 167 -22.92 -8.33 -5.83
CA GLU A 167 -23.12 -8.27 -4.38
C GLU A 167 -24.52 -7.71 -4.02
N THR A 168 -25.09 -8.29 -3.00
CA THR A 168 -26.31 -7.84 -2.34
C THR A 168 -26.00 -7.01 -1.10
N ALA A 169 -27.01 -6.38 -0.51
CA ALA A 169 -26.85 -5.69 0.78
C ALA A 169 -26.44 -6.65 1.92
N ASP A 170 -26.82 -7.92 1.83
CA ASP A 170 -26.46 -8.93 2.84
C ASP A 170 -25.00 -9.36 2.69
N ASP A 171 -24.47 -9.44 1.47
CA ASP A 171 -23.04 -9.70 1.22
C ASP A 171 -22.17 -8.57 1.81
N VAL A 172 -22.59 -7.32 1.62
CA VAL A 172 -21.89 -6.17 2.20
C VAL A 172 -21.94 -6.21 3.74
N ARG A 173 -23.10 -6.54 4.33
CA ARG A 173 -23.22 -6.70 5.79
C ARG A 173 -22.29 -7.80 6.30
N ALA A 174 -22.27 -8.96 5.63
CA ALA A 174 -21.39 -10.06 5.98
C ALA A 174 -19.92 -9.66 5.95
N SER A 175 -19.51 -8.89 4.92
CA SER A 175 -18.15 -8.35 4.83
C SER A 175 -17.84 -7.37 5.96
N LEU A 176 -18.77 -6.46 6.30
CA LEU A 176 -18.62 -5.54 7.44
C LEU A 176 -18.51 -6.29 8.78
N ASP A 177 -19.34 -7.29 9.00
CA ASP A 177 -19.31 -8.09 10.23
C ASP A 177 -18.01 -8.89 10.33
N GLY A 178 -17.51 -9.43 9.20
CA GLY A 178 -16.23 -10.11 9.15
C GLY A 178 -15.04 -9.19 9.51
N ILE A 179 -15.06 -7.93 9.04
CA ILE A 179 -14.03 -6.95 9.42
C ILE A 179 -14.16 -6.52 10.88
N ARG A 180 -15.37 -6.36 11.39
CA ARG A 180 -15.60 -5.97 12.81
C ARG A 180 -15.17 -7.04 13.80
N ALA A 181 -15.06 -8.29 13.36
CA ALA A 181 -14.62 -9.43 14.19
C ALA A 181 -13.08 -9.52 14.32
N LEU A 182 -12.30 -8.69 13.58
CA LEU A 182 -10.83 -8.60 13.62
C LEU A 182 -10.37 -7.70 14.77
#